data_7bad2a46420ef04a6d790aa925323ee0
#
_entry.id   7bad2a46420ef04a6d790aa925323ee0
#
_cell.length_a   1.000
_cell.length_b   1.000
_cell.length_c   1.000
_cell.angle_alpha   90.00
_cell.angle_beta   90.00
_cell.angle_gamma   90.00
#
_symmetry.space_group_name_H-M   'P 1'
#
loop_
_entity.id
_entity.type
_entity.pdbx_description
1 polymer ?
#
loop_
_entity_poly.entity_id
_entity_poly.type
_entity_poly.pdbx_seq_one_letter_code
_entity_poly.pdbx_strand_id
1 'polypeptide(L)'
;MTQSQPSAIEREAVSEGPNPLGLDGIEFIEYATSKPQALGQVLERMGFRPISRHRSREVLLYRQGDINVIVNAHSNGTALTETPVIAAIALRVRDAAAAYSRALERGAWAVPAKVEVMELNIPSVHG
;
A
#
# COMPACT_ATOMS: atom_id res chain seq x y z
N MET A 1 -46.54 -4.00 -12.63
CA MET A 1 -45.68 -5.16 -12.62
C MET A 1 -44.34 -4.78 -12.01
N THR A 2 -44.16 -5.19 -10.81
CA THR A 2 -42.92 -4.93 -10.07
C THR A 2 -41.83 -5.81 -10.64
N GLN A 3 -40.86 -5.20 -11.24
CA GLN A 3 -39.65 -5.90 -11.51
C GLN A 3 -38.96 -6.14 -10.18
N SER A 4 -38.85 -7.39 -9.80
CA SER A 4 -37.92 -7.75 -8.74
C SER A 4 -36.54 -7.28 -9.13
N GLN A 5 -35.91 -6.50 -8.28
CA GLN A 5 -34.51 -6.20 -8.38
C GLN A 5 -33.74 -7.52 -8.53
N PRO A 6 -32.82 -7.60 -9.49
CA PRO A 6 -32.11 -8.85 -9.67
C PRO A 6 -31.40 -9.22 -8.38
N SER A 7 -31.85 -10.30 -7.80
CA SER A 7 -31.26 -10.90 -6.63
C SER A 7 -29.82 -11.37 -6.85
N ALA A 8 -29.32 -11.27 -8.08
CA ALA A 8 -27.89 -11.42 -8.35
C ALA A 8 -27.01 -10.49 -7.50
N ILE A 9 -27.63 -9.53 -6.83
CA ILE A 9 -26.99 -8.65 -5.87
C ILE A 9 -27.23 -9.11 -4.43
N GLU A 10 -27.86 -10.24 -4.21
CA GLU A 10 -27.88 -10.85 -2.90
C GLU A 10 -26.47 -11.25 -2.52
N ARG A 11 -25.81 -10.32 -1.91
CA ARG A 11 -24.58 -10.60 -1.20
C ARG A 11 -24.95 -11.42 0.01
N GLU A 12 -24.35 -12.59 0.14
CA GLU A 12 -24.36 -13.27 1.42
C GLU A 12 -24.00 -12.25 2.50
N ALA A 13 -24.85 -12.14 3.52
CA ALA A 13 -24.52 -11.36 4.69
C ALA A 13 -23.31 -12.03 5.34
N VAL A 14 -22.14 -11.56 4.98
CA VAL A 14 -20.92 -11.96 5.67
C VAL A 14 -20.98 -11.26 7.02
N SER A 15 -21.15 -12.04 8.08
CA SER A 15 -21.00 -11.50 9.43
C SER A 15 -19.64 -10.84 9.55
N GLU A 16 -19.59 -9.65 10.11
CA GLU A 16 -18.33 -9.01 10.42
C GLU A 16 -17.51 -9.94 11.32
N GLY A 17 -16.46 -10.52 10.76
CA GLY A 17 -15.51 -11.28 11.53
C GLY A 17 -14.72 -10.38 12.47
N PRO A 18 -13.98 -10.96 13.42
CA PRO A 18 -13.11 -10.18 14.29
C PRO A 18 -12.05 -9.47 13.46
N ASN A 19 -11.66 -8.28 13.89
CA ASN A 19 -10.58 -7.48 13.29
C ASN A 19 -9.39 -7.43 14.24
N PRO A 20 -8.59 -8.50 14.32
CA PRO A 20 -7.55 -8.61 15.34
C PRO A 20 -6.41 -7.61 15.19
N LEU A 21 -6.12 -7.18 13.97
CA LEU A 21 -5.08 -6.19 13.71
C LEU A 21 -5.58 -4.75 13.81
N GLY A 22 -6.89 -4.54 13.96
CA GLY A 22 -7.46 -3.21 13.94
C GLY A 22 -7.29 -2.51 12.59
N LEU A 23 -7.48 -3.26 11.49
CA LEU A 23 -7.36 -2.74 10.13
C LEU A 23 -8.41 -1.66 9.87
N ASP A 24 -7.96 -0.56 9.27
CA ASP A 24 -8.78 0.60 8.94
C ASP A 24 -8.57 1.07 7.48
N GLY A 25 -8.13 0.17 6.63
CA GLY A 25 -7.95 0.41 5.20
C GLY A 25 -6.51 0.24 4.74
N ILE A 26 -6.27 0.70 3.53
CA ILE A 26 -4.95 0.71 2.90
C ILE A 26 -4.37 2.12 3.01
N GLU A 27 -3.17 2.25 3.57
CA GLU A 27 -2.48 3.52 3.69
C GLU A 27 -1.83 3.93 2.37
N PHE A 28 -1.09 3.01 1.76
CA PHE A 28 -0.54 3.21 0.42
C PHE A 28 -0.23 1.89 -0.27
N ILE A 29 -0.07 1.96 -1.58
CA ILE A 29 0.52 0.91 -2.40
C ILE A 29 1.80 1.46 -3.00
N GLU A 30 2.90 0.72 -2.87
CA GLU A 30 4.18 1.09 -3.44
C GLU A 30 4.46 0.25 -4.68
N TYR A 31 4.73 0.93 -5.79
CA TYR A 31 5.21 0.33 -7.03
C TYR A 31 6.69 0.58 -7.21
N ALA A 32 7.42 -0.45 -7.61
CA ALA A 32 8.81 -0.35 -8.03
C ALA A 32 8.89 -0.42 -9.55
N THR A 33 9.65 0.49 -10.15
CA THR A 33 9.84 0.54 -11.60
C THR A 33 11.10 1.31 -11.96
N SER A 34 11.76 0.90 -13.05
CA SER A 34 12.86 1.67 -13.64
C SER A 34 12.37 2.86 -14.46
N LYS A 35 11.05 2.96 -14.71
CA LYS A 35 10.42 4.03 -15.50
C LYS A 35 9.36 4.78 -14.72
N PRO A 36 9.78 5.58 -13.71
CA PRO A 36 8.83 6.27 -12.84
C PRO A 36 7.99 7.31 -13.59
N GLN A 37 8.52 7.95 -14.63
CA GLN A 37 7.78 8.95 -15.40
C GLN A 37 6.63 8.33 -16.17
N ALA A 38 6.82 7.14 -16.75
CA ALA A 38 5.77 6.44 -17.48
C ALA A 38 4.61 6.06 -16.56
N LEU A 39 4.91 5.53 -15.38
CA LEU A 39 3.88 5.21 -14.38
C LEU A 39 3.22 6.49 -13.86
N GLY A 40 3.99 7.54 -13.61
CA GLY A 40 3.47 8.84 -13.17
C GLY A 40 2.47 9.43 -14.16
N GLN A 41 2.72 9.32 -15.45
CA GLN A 41 1.79 9.78 -16.49
C GLN A 41 0.47 9.02 -16.46
N VAL A 42 0.52 7.70 -16.25
CA VAL A 42 -0.69 6.88 -16.10
C VAL A 42 -1.48 7.32 -14.87
N LEU A 43 -0.80 7.51 -13.75
CA LEU A 43 -1.45 7.96 -12.51
C LEU A 43 -2.08 9.33 -12.66
N GLU A 44 -1.41 10.27 -13.31
CA GLU A 44 -1.95 11.60 -13.58
C GLU A 44 -3.19 11.55 -14.48
N ARG A 45 -3.21 10.70 -15.48
CA ARG A 45 -4.40 10.48 -16.32
C ARG A 45 -5.57 9.90 -15.52
N MET A 46 -5.29 9.13 -14.49
CA MET A 46 -6.31 8.59 -13.58
C MET A 46 -6.78 9.61 -12.54
N GLY A 47 -6.17 10.78 -12.48
CA GLY A 47 -6.54 11.86 -11.56
C GLY A 47 -5.66 11.95 -10.32
N PHE A 48 -4.58 11.19 -10.24
CA PHE A 48 -3.61 11.33 -9.16
C PHE A 48 -2.73 12.55 -9.38
N ARG A 49 -2.27 13.14 -8.28
CA ARG A 49 -1.33 14.27 -8.32
C ARG A 49 -0.07 13.93 -7.54
N PRO A 50 1.12 14.28 -8.07
CA PRO A 50 2.35 14.18 -7.30
C PRO A 50 2.31 15.22 -6.18
N ILE A 51 2.49 14.79 -4.93
CA ILE A 51 2.39 15.68 -3.78
C ILE A 51 3.68 15.79 -2.99
N SER A 52 4.56 14.81 -3.09
CA SER A 52 5.86 14.89 -2.44
C SER A 52 6.89 14.00 -3.12
N ARG A 53 8.14 14.34 -2.89
CA ARG A 53 9.30 13.64 -3.41
C ARG A 53 10.32 13.45 -2.30
N HIS A 54 10.92 12.26 -2.24
CA HIS A 54 12.03 12.03 -1.33
C HIS A 54 13.25 12.88 -1.70
N ARG A 55 13.98 13.40 -0.72
CA ARG A 55 15.10 14.31 -0.96
C ARG A 55 16.28 13.66 -1.69
N SER A 56 16.60 12.41 -1.35
CA SER A 56 17.81 11.73 -1.79
C SER A 56 17.57 10.48 -2.61
N ARG A 57 16.31 10.12 -2.85
CA ARG A 57 15.95 8.91 -3.59
C ARG A 57 14.88 9.22 -4.62
N GLU A 58 14.85 8.46 -5.69
CA GLU A 58 13.79 8.56 -6.70
C GLU A 58 12.51 7.88 -6.20
N VAL A 59 11.87 8.51 -5.23
CA VAL A 59 10.60 8.08 -4.65
C VAL A 59 9.64 9.24 -4.68
N LEU A 60 8.48 9.02 -5.31
CA LEU A 60 7.41 10.01 -5.48
C LEU A 60 6.14 9.50 -4.83
N LEU A 61 5.42 10.39 -4.16
CA LEU A 61 4.10 10.12 -3.63
C LEU A 61 3.04 10.79 -4.50
N TYR A 62 2.11 9.99 -4.99
CA TYR A 62 0.92 10.43 -5.71
C TYR A 62 -0.31 10.24 -4.83
N ARG A 63 -1.26 11.18 -4.94
CA ARG A 63 -2.49 11.11 -4.16
C ARG A 63 -3.70 11.48 -4.98
N GLN A 64 -4.79 10.77 -4.74
CA GLN A 64 -6.13 11.13 -5.20
C GLN A 64 -7.11 10.83 -4.06
N GLY A 65 -7.72 11.86 -3.50
CA GLY A 65 -8.53 11.72 -2.29
C GLY A 65 -7.70 11.14 -1.15
N ASP A 66 -8.16 10.04 -0.58
CA ASP A 66 -7.46 9.32 0.49
C ASP A 66 -6.56 8.19 -0.03
N ILE A 67 -6.45 8.04 -1.34
CA ILE A 67 -5.66 6.99 -1.95
C ILE A 67 -4.25 7.50 -2.21
N ASN A 68 -3.27 6.81 -1.64
CA ASN A 68 -1.86 7.12 -1.81
C ASN A 68 -1.17 6.03 -2.63
N VAL A 69 -0.37 6.44 -3.60
CA VAL A 69 0.47 5.55 -4.40
C VAL A 69 1.90 6.07 -4.34
N ILE A 70 2.82 5.19 -3.98
CA ILE A 70 4.26 5.50 -4.00
C ILE A 70 4.87 4.89 -5.24
N VAL A 71 5.61 5.68 -5.99
CA VAL A 71 6.41 5.23 -7.13
C VAL A 71 7.87 5.27 -6.71
N ASN A 72 8.49 4.10 -6.65
CA ASN A 72 9.86 3.93 -6.19
C ASN A 72 10.73 3.45 -7.36
N ALA A 73 11.66 4.30 -7.78
CA ALA A 73 12.67 3.97 -8.78
C ALA A 73 14.08 3.85 -8.17
N HIS A 74 14.16 3.77 -6.85
CA HIS A 74 15.43 3.59 -6.15
C HIS A 74 15.80 2.11 -6.11
N SER A 75 16.97 1.77 -6.62
CA SER A 75 17.49 0.41 -6.58
C SER A 75 18.18 0.12 -5.24
N ASN A 76 17.67 -0.85 -4.51
CA ASN A 76 18.28 -1.37 -3.28
C ASN A 76 19.10 -2.65 -3.54
N GLY A 77 19.80 -2.71 -4.67
CA GLY A 77 20.54 -3.90 -5.07
C GLY A 77 19.70 -4.94 -5.81
N THR A 78 18.39 -4.76 -5.90
CA THR A 78 17.51 -5.55 -6.74
C THR A 78 17.29 -4.82 -8.07
N ALA A 79 17.41 -5.53 -9.18
CA ALA A 79 17.18 -4.94 -10.49
C ALA A 79 15.72 -4.49 -10.64
N LEU A 80 15.53 -3.22 -10.99
CA LEU A 80 14.22 -2.68 -11.32
C LEU A 80 13.81 -3.11 -12.73
N THR A 81 12.53 -3.36 -12.92
CA THR A 81 11.95 -3.67 -14.24
C THR A 81 11.22 -2.46 -14.80
N GLU A 82 11.09 -2.40 -16.13
CA GLU A 82 10.32 -1.35 -16.79
C GLU A 82 8.83 -1.46 -16.45
N THR A 83 8.30 -2.70 -16.42
CA THR A 83 6.94 -2.96 -15.98
C THR A 83 6.86 -2.76 -14.48
N PRO A 84 5.95 -1.89 -13.99
CA PRO A 84 5.80 -1.70 -12.56
C PRO A 84 5.36 -2.97 -11.85
N VAL A 85 5.95 -3.22 -10.68
CA VAL A 85 5.55 -4.31 -9.80
C VAL A 85 5.16 -3.75 -8.44
N ILE A 86 4.20 -4.38 -7.78
CA ILE A 86 3.85 -4.02 -6.41
C ILE A 86 4.96 -4.50 -5.49
N ALA A 87 5.64 -3.55 -4.85
CA ALA A 87 6.74 -3.82 -3.93
C ALA A 87 6.27 -3.91 -2.47
N ALA A 88 5.24 -3.14 -2.11
CA ALA A 88 4.71 -3.12 -0.77
C ALA A 88 3.26 -2.64 -0.76
N ILE A 89 2.52 -3.09 0.23
CA ILE A 89 1.19 -2.58 0.58
C ILE A 89 1.24 -2.21 2.06
N ALA A 90 0.96 -0.96 2.37
CA ALA A 90 0.86 -0.50 3.75
C ALA A 90 -0.60 -0.49 4.18
N LEU A 91 -0.87 -1.13 5.30
CA LEU A 91 -2.20 -1.19 5.88
C LEU A 91 -2.34 -0.09 6.94
N ARG A 92 -3.46 0.61 6.89
CA ARG A 92 -3.83 1.54 7.95
C ARG A 92 -4.41 0.75 9.12
N VAL A 93 -3.87 0.97 10.30
CA VAL A 93 -4.32 0.28 11.52
C VAL A 93 -4.51 1.30 12.64
N ARG A 94 -5.29 0.94 13.65
CA ARG A 94 -5.55 1.81 14.80
C ARG A 94 -4.32 1.99 15.69
N ASP A 95 -3.53 0.93 15.85
CA ASP A 95 -2.31 0.91 16.64
C ASP A 95 -1.26 0.06 15.93
N ALA A 96 -0.25 0.71 15.36
CA ALA A 96 0.76 0.04 14.54
C ALA A 96 1.60 -0.96 15.34
N ALA A 97 1.97 -0.63 16.57
CA ALA A 97 2.77 -1.51 17.40
C ALA A 97 1.98 -2.78 17.78
N ALA A 98 0.72 -2.62 18.17
CA ALA A 98 -0.15 -3.75 18.50
C ALA A 98 -0.43 -4.62 17.27
N ALA A 99 -0.70 -4.00 16.11
CA ALA A 99 -0.92 -4.72 14.87
C ALA A 99 0.30 -5.53 14.44
N TYR A 100 1.47 -4.95 14.54
CA TYR A 100 2.75 -5.63 14.25
C TYR A 100 2.94 -6.86 15.14
N SER A 101 2.80 -6.69 16.46
CA SER A 101 2.94 -7.79 17.41
C SER A 101 1.94 -8.92 17.13
N ARG A 102 0.69 -8.58 16.84
CA ARG A 102 -0.35 -9.56 16.51
C ARG A 102 -0.10 -10.26 15.19
N ALA A 103 0.44 -9.56 14.19
CA ALA A 103 0.80 -10.18 12.92
C ALA A 103 1.89 -11.25 13.14
N LEU A 104 2.90 -10.95 13.94
CA LEU A 104 3.95 -11.92 14.29
C LEU A 104 3.38 -13.12 15.04
N GLU A 105 2.50 -12.92 16.01
CA GLU A 105 1.81 -14.00 16.73
C GLU A 105 1.02 -14.93 15.80
N ARG A 106 0.53 -14.38 14.69
CA ARG A 106 -0.24 -15.12 13.69
C ARG A 106 0.59 -15.70 12.56
N GLY A 107 1.91 -15.63 12.65
CA GLY A 107 2.83 -16.30 11.75
C GLY A 107 3.48 -15.43 10.69
N ALA A 108 3.24 -14.12 10.69
CA ALA A 108 3.97 -13.21 9.82
C ALA A 108 5.43 -13.10 10.25
N TRP A 109 6.30 -12.84 9.29
CA TRP A 109 7.72 -12.69 9.54
C TRP A 109 8.14 -11.23 9.48
N ALA A 110 8.94 -10.81 10.45
CA ALA A 110 9.48 -9.46 10.45
C ALA A 110 10.45 -9.27 9.28
N VAL A 111 10.31 -8.12 8.60
CA VAL A 111 11.29 -7.69 7.61
C VAL A 111 12.35 -6.86 8.35
N PRO A 112 13.65 -7.17 8.18
CA PRO A 112 14.69 -6.33 8.74
C PRO A 112 14.56 -4.90 8.19
N ALA A 113 14.33 -3.94 9.07
CA ALA A 113 14.28 -2.54 8.71
C ALA A 113 15.67 -1.92 8.83
N LYS A 114 16.17 -1.34 7.73
CA LYS A 114 17.31 -0.42 7.81
C LYS A 114 16.75 0.93 8.21
N VAL A 115 17.02 1.34 9.43
CA VAL A 115 16.69 2.69 9.90
C VAL A 115 17.79 3.62 9.44
N GLU A 116 17.48 4.47 8.46
CA GLU A 116 18.34 5.60 8.13
C GLU A 116 17.93 6.81 8.96
N VAL A 117 18.91 7.65 9.28
CA VAL A 117 18.67 8.89 10.02
C VAL A 117 17.65 9.73 9.26
N MET A 118 16.58 10.17 9.92
CA MET A 118 15.47 10.96 9.36
C MET A 118 14.39 10.17 8.60
N GLU A 119 14.44 8.84 8.54
CA GLU A 119 13.35 8.04 7.99
C GLU A 119 12.40 7.55 9.07
N LEU A 120 11.11 7.55 8.75
CA LEU A 120 10.11 6.95 9.63
C LEU A 120 10.32 5.44 9.67
N ASN A 121 10.49 4.92 10.87
CA ASN A 121 10.58 3.49 11.10
C ASN A 121 9.17 2.90 11.08
N ILE A 122 8.77 2.39 9.92
CA ILE A 122 7.49 1.70 9.76
C ILE A 122 7.75 0.20 9.88
N PRO A 123 7.14 -0.47 10.87
CA PRO A 123 7.27 -1.92 11.00
C PRO A 123 6.73 -2.64 9.77
N SER A 124 7.46 -3.60 9.27
CA SER A 124 7.07 -4.37 8.09
C SER A 124 7.06 -5.86 8.39
N VAL A 125 6.15 -6.56 7.75
CA VAL A 125 6.01 -8.02 7.86
C VAL A 125 5.86 -8.65 6.50
N HIS A 126 6.31 -9.87 6.36
CA HIS A 126 5.92 -10.77 5.27
C HIS A 126 4.72 -11.60 5.69
N GLY A 127 3.77 -11.70 4.79
CA GLY A 127 2.63 -12.59 4.93
C GLY A 127 2.93 -14.02 4.52
#